data_9ced625e919c67e8fc7ffdb08c1a3d78
#
_entry.id   9ced625e919c67e8fc7ffdb08c1a3d78
#
_cell.length_a   1.000
_cell.length_b   1.000
_cell.length_c   1.000
_cell.angle_alpha   90.00
_cell.angle_beta   90.00
_cell.angle_gamma   90.00
#
_symmetry.space_group_name_H-M   'P 1'
#
loop_
_entity.id
_entity.type
_entity.pdbx_description
1 polymer ?
#
loop_
_entity_poly.entity_id
_entity_poly.type
_entity_poly.pdbx_seq_one_letter_code
_entity_poly.pdbx_strand_id
1 'polypeptide(L)'
;MPCRFFGLGFRISFGNCKSSGYFRKRSNYKSFIKSVEKINKDNLTNVFNSSSQLFENTFFSWNIDLDTLKNNILTSEFTVNLILGLKEDTFFLATKSIGSEVELMLSNNLPDDLIGRAISSIIYKSCLGICKTNTKNVFLIPAERNGLHLFYKELSNRRTALLHHASRKQLDLKSLLHDVLGSKYAKPIADYIDWLNELPDLKKNKEKKRKYDSLHIIAEEIKKIIGGKYEINNDGNIEFIPKKTRGKPSPPKLDLHLSSSTIKSLFGIWFYLEYQAQVNDTIMLDEPELNLHPSNQRVIARIVTKLVNAGINVILSTHSDYFVREINSLVMLSDEQGDPSTKSELMTKYSISEDCVINKDKIGAYLFKDNNVKPMEITNEGIIATTFDEEINLLNESSDDIYYSYVEPIGADDKITD
;
A
#
# COMPACT_ATOMS: atom_id res chain seq x y z
N MET A 1 18.52 34.05 6.15
CA MET A 1 17.52 34.48 7.18
C MET A 1 16.90 33.21 7.77
N PRO A 2 16.85 33.01 9.10
CA PRO A 2 16.13 31.85 9.63
C PRO A 2 14.64 32.07 9.47
N CYS A 3 14.00 31.25 8.66
CA CYS A 3 12.57 31.09 8.68
C CYS A 3 12.20 30.24 9.89
N ARG A 4 11.50 30.79 10.87
CA ARG A 4 10.93 30.00 11.94
C ARG A 4 9.52 29.55 11.53
N PHE A 5 9.39 28.32 11.15
CA PHE A 5 8.11 27.62 11.04
C PHE A 5 7.88 26.92 12.38
N PHE A 6 6.79 27.23 13.09
CA PHE A 6 6.48 26.67 14.41
C PHE A 6 7.60 26.76 15.46
N GLY A 7 8.46 27.77 15.39
CA GLY A 7 9.61 27.89 16.28
C GLY A 7 10.88 27.20 15.78
N LEU A 8 10.84 26.56 14.62
CA LEU A 8 11.99 25.91 13.97
C LEU A 8 12.68 26.87 13.01
N GLY A 9 14.01 26.92 13.06
CA GLY A 9 14.83 27.67 12.15
C GLY A 9 15.15 26.90 10.87
N PHE A 10 15.05 27.57 9.74
CA PHE A 10 15.63 27.11 8.48
C PHE A 10 16.87 27.96 8.19
N ARG A 11 17.99 27.29 7.97
CA ARG A 11 19.22 27.96 7.52
C ARG A 11 19.38 27.72 6.04
N ILE A 12 19.36 28.80 5.25
CA ILE A 12 19.54 28.71 3.79
C ILE A 12 20.93 29.21 3.45
N SER A 13 21.74 28.39 2.80
CA SER A 13 23.00 28.78 2.21
C SER A 13 22.97 28.63 0.69
N PHE A 14 23.44 29.66 -0.02
CA PHE A 14 23.57 29.63 -1.48
C PHE A 14 25.00 29.24 -1.84
N GLY A 15 25.19 28.23 -2.68
CA GLY A 15 26.50 27.87 -3.21
C GLY A 15 27.10 29.05 -3.96
N ASN A 16 28.27 29.49 -3.54
CA ASN A 16 29.07 30.61 -4.10
C ASN A 16 28.62 32.06 -3.85
N CYS A 17 27.62 32.33 -3.00
CA CYS A 17 27.30 33.70 -2.61
C CYS A 17 27.42 33.93 -1.10
N LYS A 18 28.16 34.98 -0.69
CA LYS A 18 28.34 35.40 0.71
C LYS A 18 27.11 36.11 1.31
N SER A 19 25.92 36.02 0.72
CA SER A 19 24.70 36.63 1.23
C SER A 19 23.78 35.55 1.78
N SER A 20 23.73 35.41 3.10
CA SER A 20 22.70 34.67 3.79
C SER A 20 21.37 35.44 3.73
N GLY A 21 20.45 35.01 2.91
CA GLY A 21 19.09 35.55 2.85
C GLY A 21 18.17 34.84 3.85
N TYR A 22 17.39 35.59 4.63
CA TYR A 22 16.42 35.03 5.58
C TYR A 22 14.99 35.21 5.05
N PHE A 23 14.30 34.13 4.77
CA PHE A 23 12.86 34.16 4.48
C PHE A 23 12.06 34.19 5.80
N ARG A 24 11.32 35.24 6.06
CA ARG A 24 10.44 35.37 7.24
C ARG A 24 8.99 35.28 6.79
N LYS A 25 8.42 34.09 6.72
CA LYS A 25 6.97 33.91 6.59
C LYS A 25 6.46 33.26 7.89
N ARG A 26 5.76 34.04 8.73
CA ARG A 26 4.99 33.48 9.87
C ARG A 26 3.76 32.80 9.28
N SER A 27 3.79 31.49 9.11
CA SER A 27 2.55 30.74 8.90
C SER A 27 2.05 30.24 10.25
N ASN A 28 0.79 30.46 10.47
CA ASN A 28 0.07 29.94 11.64
C ASN A 28 -0.30 28.47 11.34
N TYR A 29 -0.40 27.62 12.37
CA TYR A 29 -0.80 26.21 12.29
C TYR A 29 -2.03 26.00 11.40
N LYS A 30 -3.11 26.79 11.62
CA LYS A 30 -4.35 26.69 10.84
C LYS A 30 -4.14 26.96 9.35
N SER A 31 -3.26 27.91 9.00
CA SER A 31 -2.96 28.21 7.59
C SER A 31 -2.11 27.11 6.94
N PHE A 32 -1.24 26.45 7.72
CA PHE A 32 -0.46 25.32 7.27
C PHE A 32 -1.38 24.12 6.96
N ILE A 33 -2.25 23.72 7.89
CA ILE A 33 -3.21 22.63 7.68
C ILE A 33 -4.06 22.86 6.43
N LYS A 34 -4.65 24.07 6.30
CA LYS A 34 -5.42 24.43 5.09
C LYS A 34 -4.61 24.32 3.79
N SER A 35 -3.32 24.68 3.84
CA SER A 35 -2.45 24.54 2.66
C SER A 35 -2.20 23.07 2.31
N VAL A 36 -2.02 22.22 3.30
CA VAL A 36 -1.85 20.77 3.13
C VAL A 36 -3.13 20.13 2.56
N GLU A 37 -4.28 20.46 3.12
CA GLU A 37 -5.59 20.00 2.63
C GLU A 37 -5.82 20.40 1.17
N LYS A 38 -5.48 21.64 0.81
CA LYS A 38 -5.56 22.11 -0.57
C LYS A 38 -4.62 21.35 -1.49
N ILE A 39 -3.35 21.15 -1.11
CA ILE A 39 -2.38 20.40 -1.91
C ILE A 39 -2.85 18.96 -2.15
N ASN A 40 -3.39 18.30 -1.13
CA ASN A 40 -3.93 16.96 -1.27
C ASN A 40 -5.11 16.92 -2.24
N LYS A 41 -6.04 17.87 -2.13
CA LYS A 41 -7.19 17.97 -3.04
C LYS A 41 -6.73 18.20 -4.49
N ASP A 42 -5.83 19.15 -4.71
CA ASP A 42 -5.30 19.47 -6.04
C ASP A 42 -4.55 18.27 -6.67
N ASN A 43 -3.91 17.45 -5.85
CA ASN A 43 -3.22 16.25 -6.32
C ASN A 43 -4.15 15.11 -6.73
N LEU A 44 -5.41 15.07 -6.28
CA LEU A 44 -6.35 14.01 -6.65
C LEU A 44 -6.57 13.93 -8.15
N THR A 45 -6.61 15.06 -8.85
CA THR A 45 -6.75 15.10 -10.30
C THR A 45 -5.61 14.38 -11.01
N ASN A 46 -4.40 14.51 -10.50
CA ASN A 46 -3.21 13.85 -11.05
C ASN A 46 -3.15 12.36 -10.67
N VAL A 47 -3.53 12.03 -9.44
CA VAL A 47 -3.50 10.64 -8.95
C VAL A 47 -4.55 9.79 -9.68
N PHE A 48 -5.76 10.33 -9.86
CA PHE A 48 -6.86 9.60 -10.51
C PHE A 48 -6.96 9.85 -12.01
N ASN A 49 -6.11 10.72 -12.56
CA ASN A 49 -6.14 11.14 -13.96
C ASN A 49 -7.56 11.57 -14.39
N SER A 50 -8.17 12.46 -13.64
CA SER A 50 -9.56 12.83 -13.77
C SER A 50 -9.77 14.34 -13.62
N SER A 51 -10.97 14.84 -13.94
CA SER A 51 -11.27 16.27 -13.82
C SER A 51 -11.41 16.72 -12.37
N SER A 52 -11.05 17.98 -12.09
CA SER A 52 -11.18 18.58 -10.73
C SER A 52 -12.62 18.61 -10.22
N GLN A 53 -13.61 18.62 -11.10
CA GLN A 53 -15.04 18.63 -10.78
C GLN A 53 -15.47 17.42 -9.93
N LEU A 54 -14.85 16.24 -10.17
CA LEU A 54 -15.15 15.03 -9.41
C LEU A 54 -14.75 15.16 -7.93
N PHE A 55 -13.83 16.05 -7.62
CA PHE A 55 -13.29 16.19 -6.26
C PHE A 55 -13.75 17.47 -5.56
N GLU A 56 -14.69 18.23 -6.15
CA GLU A 56 -15.16 19.50 -5.57
C GLU A 56 -15.69 19.35 -4.14
N ASN A 57 -16.40 18.26 -3.88
CA ASN A 57 -16.98 17.94 -2.57
C ASN A 57 -16.08 17.06 -1.69
N THR A 58 -14.83 16.81 -2.10
CA THR A 58 -13.87 16.04 -1.31
C THR A 58 -13.16 16.95 -0.32
N PHE A 59 -13.18 16.58 0.95
CA PHE A 59 -12.51 17.28 2.04
C PHE A 59 -11.50 16.37 2.71
N PHE A 60 -10.35 16.93 3.06
CA PHE A 60 -9.35 16.28 3.91
C PHE A 60 -9.39 16.94 5.28
N SER A 61 -9.43 16.15 6.33
CA SER A 61 -9.24 16.63 7.69
C SER A 61 -8.04 15.93 8.32
N TRP A 62 -7.19 16.71 8.99
CA TRP A 62 -6.02 16.20 9.67
C TRP A 62 -6.29 16.25 11.18
N ASN A 63 -6.31 15.08 11.81
CA ASN A 63 -6.46 14.96 13.26
C ASN A 63 -5.08 14.83 13.92
N ILE A 64 -4.23 15.83 13.71
CA ILE A 64 -2.89 15.90 14.32
C ILE A 64 -2.84 17.17 15.18
N ASP A 65 -2.55 17.02 16.46
CA ASP A 65 -2.38 18.14 17.37
C ASP A 65 -1.03 18.86 17.13
N LEU A 66 -0.94 20.10 17.64
CA LEU A 66 0.23 20.95 17.42
C LEU A 66 1.50 20.38 18.06
N ASP A 67 1.39 19.70 19.18
CA ASP A 67 2.55 19.21 19.92
C ASP A 67 3.10 17.92 19.26
N THR A 68 2.23 17.08 18.76
CA THR A 68 2.62 15.94 17.90
C THR A 68 3.34 16.43 16.64
N LEU A 69 2.81 17.47 15.97
CA LEU A 69 3.47 18.08 14.81
C LEU A 69 4.86 18.59 15.14
N LYS A 70 5.00 19.38 16.22
CA LYS A 70 6.30 19.89 16.67
C LYS A 70 7.28 18.79 16.98
N ASN A 71 6.83 17.75 17.71
CA ASN A 71 7.64 16.62 18.06
C ASN A 71 8.10 15.84 16.82
N ASN A 72 7.20 15.64 15.85
CA ASN A 72 7.53 14.99 14.57
C ASN A 72 8.63 15.74 13.82
N ILE A 73 8.53 17.07 13.76
CA ILE A 73 9.56 17.90 13.12
C ILE A 73 10.89 17.85 13.89
N LEU A 74 10.85 17.98 15.22
CA LEU A 74 12.07 17.98 16.04
C LEU A 74 12.87 16.67 15.93
N THR A 75 12.17 15.55 15.85
CA THR A 75 12.78 14.21 15.81
C THR A 75 12.97 13.68 14.39
N SER A 76 12.57 14.44 13.35
CA SER A 76 12.83 14.05 11.95
C SER A 76 14.32 14.20 11.60
N GLU A 77 14.82 13.22 10.85
CA GLU A 77 16.16 13.21 10.25
C GLU A 77 16.01 12.86 8.77
N PHE A 78 16.62 13.66 7.89
CA PHE A 78 16.56 13.40 6.46
C PHE A 78 17.67 14.11 5.68
N THR A 79 17.97 13.55 4.52
CA THR A 79 18.74 14.19 3.47
C THR A 79 18.01 14.05 2.16
N VAL A 80 17.65 15.17 1.54
CA VAL A 80 16.98 15.22 0.24
C VAL A 80 17.91 15.90 -0.74
N ASN A 81 18.29 15.19 -1.80
CA ASN A 81 19.11 15.71 -2.89
C ASN A 81 18.31 15.67 -4.18
N LEU A 82 18.09 16.82 -4.82
CA LEU A 82 17.42 16.95 -6.10
C LEU A 82 18.41 17.59 -7.09
N ILE A 83 18.78 16.82 -8.13
CA ILE A 83 19.61 17.29 -9.23
C ILE A 83 18.64 17.53 -10.39
N LEU A 84 18.57 18.79 -10.87
CA LEU A 84 17.69 19.21 -11.93
C LEU A 84 18.53 19.56 -13.18
N GLY A 85 18.41 18.73 -14.22
CA GLY A 85 19.06 18.97 -15.51
C GLY A 85 20.36 18.18 -15.74
N LEU A 86 20.90 18.31 -16.97
CA LEU A 86 22.10 17.62 -17.44
C LEU A 86 23.42 18.28 -16.99
N LYS A 87 23.36 19.42 -16.31
CA LYS A 87 24.52 20.14 -15.77
C LYS A 87 24.54 20.02 -14.26
N GLU A 88 25.66 19.62 -13.71
CA GLU A 88 25.91 19.44 -12.27
C GLU A 88 25.70 20.71 -11.42
N ASP A 89 25.50 21.86 -12.04
CA ASP A 89 25.39 23.16 -11.37
C ASP A 89 23.98 23.49 -10.84
N THR A 90 22.98 22.65 -11.08
CA THR A 90 21.60 22.90 -10.63
C THR A 90 21.21 21.88 -9.58
N PHE A 91 21.43 22.19 -8.30
CA PHE A 91 21.13 21.29 -7.21
C PHE A 91 20.30 21.97 -6.11
N PHE A 92 19.49 21.16 -5.45
CA PHE A 92 18.79 21.45 -4.22
C PHE A 92 19.14 20.35 -3.21
N LEU A 93 19.76 20.72 -2.11
CA LEU A 93 20.10 19.80 -1.02
C LEU A 93 19.45 20.30 0.26
N ALA A 94 18.68 19.44 0.92
CA ALA A 94 18.11 19.73 2.23
C ALA A 94 18.55 18.64 3.21
N THR A 95 19.14 19.06 4.32
CA THR A 95 19.58 18.16 5.39
C THR A 95 19.00 18.58 6.73
N LYS A 96 18.67 17.62 7.55
CA LYS A 96 18.21 17.81 8.91
C LYS A 96 18.68 16.65 9.78
N SER A 97 19.31 16.96 10.91
CA SER A 97 19.58 16.02 11.99
C SER A 97 18.56 16.20 13.12
N ILE A 98 18.41 15.18 13.97
CA ILE A 98 17.50 15.20 15.12
C ILE A 98 17.81 16.40 16.01
N GLY A 99 16.80 17.18 16.34
CA GLY A 99 16.92 18.39 17.18
C GLY A 99 17.56 19.60 16.50
N SER A 100 18.02 19.49 15.24
CA SER A 100 18.63 20.60 14.49
C SER A 100 17.64 21.37 13.62
N GLU A 101 18.06 22.52 13.12
CA GLU A 101 17.37 23.25 12.05
C GLU A 101 17.54 22.51 10.70
N VAL A 102 16.63 22.79 9.75
CA VAL A 102 16.79 22.31 8.37
C VAL A 102 17.80 23.18 7.64
N GLU A 103 18.87 22.58 7.14
CA GLU A 103 19.86 23.24 6.31
C GLU A 103 19.52 23.04 4.83
N LEU A 104 19.43 24.14 4.09
CA LEU A 104 19.14 24.15 2.67
C LEU A 104 20.34 24.70 1.90
N MET A 105 20.85 23.92 0.95
CA MET A 105 21.86 24.37 -0.01
C MET A 105 21.20 24.42 -1.41
N LEU A 106 21.26 25.58 -2.02
CA LEU A 106 20.61 25.86 -3.30
C LEU A 106 21.62 26.36 -4.32
N SER A 107 21.48 25.93 -5.57
CA SER A 107 22.18 26.60 -6.68
C SER A 107 21.47 27.89 -7.06
N ASN A 108 22.22 28.86 -7.57
CA ASN A 108 21.70 30.20 -7.92
C ASN A 108 20.71 30.20 -9.10
N ASN A 109 20.56 29.10 -9.81
CA ASN A 109 19.78 29.01 -11.05
C ASN A 109 18.44 28.26 -10.88
N LEU A 110 18.00 27.98 -9.64
CA LEU A 110 16.72 27.30 -9.40
C LEU A 110 15.57 28.32 -9.44
N PRO A 111 14.48 28.02 -10.17
CA PRO A 111 13.27 28.81 -10.14
C PRO A 111 12.63 28.85 -8.75
N ASP A 112 12.17 30.03 -8.32
CA ASP A 112 11.59 30.24 -6.98
C ASP A 112 10.41 29.34 -6.66
N ASP A 113 9.58 29.03 -7.66
CA ASP A 113 8.42 28.15 -7.46
C ASP A 113 8.82 26.69 -7.25
N LEU A 114 9.91 26.19 -7.85
CA LEU A 114 10.46 24.87 -7.57
C LEU A 114 11.05 24.81 -6.17
N ILE A 115 11.77 25.83 -5.74
CA ILE A 115 12.26 25.94 -4.36
C ILE A 115 11.12 25.92 -3.38
N GLY A 116 10.05 26.69 -3.64
CA GLY A 116 8.86 26.74 -2.80
C GLY A 116 8.15 25.39 -2.68
N ARG A 117 8.01 24.66 -3.77
CA ARG A 117 7.41 23.29 -3.79
C ARG A 117 8.27 22.29 -3.02
N ALA A 118 9.59 22.30 -3.23
CA ALA A 118 10.50 21.40 -2.54
C ALA A 118 10.50 21.65 -1.02
N ILE A 119 10.59 22.90 -0.59
CA ILE A 119 10.50 23.27 0.83
C ILE A 119 9.16 22.86 1.42
N SER A 120 8.04 23.11 0.72
CA SER A 120 6.72 22.71 1.17
C SER A 120 6.60 21.19 1.32
N SER A 121 7.14 20.41 0.37
CA SER A 121 7.17 18.96 0.42
C SER A 121 7.98 18.43 1.61
N ILE A 122 9.13 19.03 1.89
CA ILE A 122 9.98 18.65 3.03
C ILE A 122 9.25 18.93 4.36
N ILE A 123 8.67 20.11 4.50
CA ILE A 123 7.92 20.49 5.69
C ILE A 123 6.74 19.54 5.89
N TYR A 124 6.00 19.24 4.82
CA TYR A 124 4.88 18.33 4.84
C TYR A 124 5.29 16.92 5.33
N LYS A 125 6.31 16.33 4.72
CA LYS A 125 6.82 15.00 5.12
C LYS A 125 7.32 14.97 6.57
N SER A 126 8.01 16.03 7.00
CA SER A 126 8.50 16.15 8.38
C SER A 126 7.35 16.25 9.37
N CYS A 127 6.34 17.07 9.08
CA CYS A 127 5.16 17.26 9.92
C CYS A 127 4.36 15.96 10.10
N LEU A 128 4.21 15.18 9.03
CA LEU A 128 3.49 13.91 9.09
C LEU A 128 4.28 12.79 9.78
N GLY A 129 5.51 13.03 10.19
CA GLY A 129 6.36 12.00 10.73
C GLY A 129 6.83 10.96 9.69
N ILE A 130 6.57 11.18 8.39
CA ILE A 130 7.01 10.28 7.31
C ILE A 130 8.54 10.18 7.28
N CYS A 131 9.23 11.23 7.69
CA CYS A 131 10.69 11.21 7.86
C CYS A 131 11.16 10.52 9.14
N LYS A 132 10.26 10.27 10.10
CA LYS A 132 10.55 9.49 11.32
C LYS A 132 10.41 8.00 11.12
N THR A 133 9.39 7.63 10.36
CA THR A 133 9.28 6.27 9.89
C THR A 133 10.41 6.10 8.89
N ASN A 134 11.35 5.22 9.15
CA ASN A 134 12.28 4.72 8.16
C ASN A 134 11.54 4.01 7.01
N THR A 135 10.34 4.48 6.65
CA THR A 135 9.57 3.98 5.51
C THR A 135 10.40 4.25 4.28
N LYS A 136 11.09 3.23 3.85
CA LYS A 136 12.03 3.32 2.73
C LYS A 136 11.27 3.41 1.42
N ASN A 137 10.26 2.57 1.25
CA ASN A 137 9.49 2.48 0.04
C ASN A 137 8.01 2.32 0.35
N VAL A 138 7.16 2.82 -0.54
CA VAL A 138 5.72 2.54 -0.54
C VAL A 138 5.42 1.76 -1.81
N PHE A 139 4.81 0.59 -1.66
CA PHE A 139 4.43 -0.26 -2.77
C PHE A 139 2.93 -0.57 -2.73
N LEU A 140 2.23 -0.32 -3.83
CA LEU A 140 0.79 -0.56 -3.94
C LEU A 140 0.52 -1.73 -4.89
N ILE A 141 -0.33 -2.65 -4.44
CA ILE A 141 -0.86 -3.75 -5.24
C ILE A 141 -2.37 -3.51 -5.42
N PRO A 142 -2.82 -3.16 -6.63
CA PRO A 142 -4.22 -2.81 -6.89
C PRO A 142 -5.13 -4.04 -6.95
N ALA A 143 -6.44 -3.83 -6.81
CA ALA A 143 -7.45 -4.87 -6.95
C ALA A 143 -7.45 -5.47 -8.37
N GLU A 144 -7.21 -4.65 -9.40
CA GLU A 144 -7.17 -5.04 -10.81
C GLU A 144 -5.95 -5.89 -11.19
N ARG A 145 -5.06 -6.22 -10.24
CA ARG A 145 -3.80 -6.94 -10.47
C ARG A 145 -3.91 -8.17 -11.39
N ASN A 146 -5.01 -8.92 -11.31
CA ASN A 146 -5.21 -10.11 -12.16
C ASN A 146 -5.30 -9.76 -13.64
N GLY A 147 -6.03 -8.71 -13.98
CA GLY A 147 -6.12 -8.20 -15.35
C GLY A 147 -4.81 -7.57 -15.80
N LEU A 148 -4.16 -6.82 -14.92
CA LEU A 148 -2.88 -6.19 -15.23
C LEU A 148 -1.79 -7.22 -15.49
N HIS A 149 -1.73 -8.32 -14.75
CA HIS A 149 -0.79 -9.42 -15.01
C HIS A 149 -0.96 -10.05 -16.40
N LEU A 150 -2.17 -10.02 -16.96
CA LEU A 150 -2.43 -10.57 -18.28
C LEU A 150 -2.06 -9.61 -19.41
N PHE A 151 -2.30 -8.31 -19.21
CA PHE A 151 -2.28 -7.33 -20.30
C PHE A 151 -1.17 -6.28 -20.21
N TYR A 152 -0.33 -6.27 -19.16
CA TYR A 152 0.67 -5.21 -18.98
C TYR A 152 1.60 -5.01 -20.17
N LYS A 153 2.01 -6.09 -20.84
CA LYS A 153 2.87 -6.01 -22.06
C LYS A 153 2.16 -5.36 -23.22
N GLU A 154 0.89 -5.70 -23.46
CA GLU A 154 0.09 -5.10 -24.52
C GLU A 154 -0.17 -3.62 -24.24
N LEU A 155 -0.46 -3.28 -22.98
CA LEU A 155 -0.65 -1.89 -22.55
C LEU A 155 0.63 -1.07 -22.74
N SER A 156 1.79 -1.65 -22.44
CA SER A 156 3.10 -1.01 -22.61
C SER A 156 3.51 -0.90 -24.09
N ASN A 157 3.28 -1.94 -24.88
CA ASN A 157 3.61 -1.96 -26.31
C ASN A 157 2.82 -0.91 -27.09
N ARG A 158 1.55 -0.68 -26.77
CA ARG A 158 0.74 0.39 -27.37
C ARG A 158 1.36 1.77 -27.12
N ARG A 159 1.85 2.02 -25.91
CA ARG A 159 2.55 3.26 -25.54
C ARG A 159 3.82 3.46 -26.36
N THR A 160 4.63 2.41 -26.50
CA THR A 160 5.87 2.43 -27.29
C THR A 160 5.59 2.59 -28.79
N ALA A 161 4.57 1.94 -29.35
CA ALA A 161 4.18 2.07 -30.73
C ALA A 161 3.71 3.49 -31.07
N LEU A 162 2.95 4.14 -30.19
CA LEU A 162 2.56 5.55 -30.34
C LEU A 162 3.78 6.48 -30.34
N LEU A 163 4.76 6.26 -29.48
CA LEU A 163 6.03 7.01 -29.46
C LEU A 163 6.82 6.85 -30.77
N HIS A 164 6.89 5.62 -31.31
CA HIS A 164 7.54 5.38 -32.59
C HIS A 164 6.80 6.01 -33.79
N HIS A 165 5.47 6.03 -33.79
CA HIS A 165 4.68 6.72 -34.80
C HIS A 165 4.84 8.24 -34.72
N ALA A 166 4.91 8.76 -33.54
CA ALA A 166 5.11 10.18 -33.28
C ALA A 166 6.47 10.69 -33.76
N SER A 167 7.53 9.93 -33.49
CA SER A 167 8.90 10.29 -33.89
C SER A 167 9.10 10.28 -35.41
N ARG A 168 8.29 9.51 -36.18
CA ARG A 168 8.36 9.44 -37.61
C ARG A 168 7.65 10.60 -38.34
N LYS A 169 6.71 11.30 -37.66
CA LYS A 169 5.84 12.30 -38.33
C LYS A 169 6.20 13.76 -38.06
N GLN A 170 7.35 14.10 -37.50
CA GLN A 170 7.73 15.49 -37.13
C GLN A 170 6.61 16.27 -36.40
N LEU A 171 5.78 15.59 -35.63
CA LEU A 171 4.77 16.20 -34.80
C LEU A 171 5.46 16.86 -33.59
N ASP A 172 4.84 17.93 -33.07
CA ASP A 172 5.38 18.63 -31.89
C ASP A 172 5.64 17.65 -30.76
N LEU A 173 6.93 17.40 -30.51
CA LEU A 173 7.40 16.40 -29.53
C LEU A 173 6.87 16.70 -28.12
N LYS A 174 6.58 17.98 -27.80
CA LYS A 174 6.08 18.39 -26.49
C LYS A 174 4.63 18.00 -26.28
N SER A 175 3.76 18.24 -27.25
CA SER A 175 2.34 17.85 -27.13
C SER A 175 2.18 16.33 -27.14
N LEU A 176 2.96 15.64 -27.98
CA LEU A 176 2.98 14.19 -28.05
C LEU A 176 3.59 13.53 -26.81
N LEU A 177 4.66 14.08 -26.25
CA LEU A 177 5.20 13.62 -24.98
C LEU A 177 4.19 13.80 -23.85
N HIS A 178 3.42 14.88 -23.84
CA HIS A 178 2.36 15.09 -22.86
C HIS A 178 1.25 14.05 -23.00
N ASP A 179 0.81 13.75 -24.24
CA ASP A 179 -0.28 12.80 -24.51
C ASP A 179 0.13 11.33 -24.38
N VAL A 180 1.40 11.02 -24.63
CA VAL A 180 1.94 9.65 -24.57
C VAL A 180 2.57 9.33 -23.21
N LEU A 181 3.20 10.30 -22.54
CA LEU A 181 3.72 10.14 -21.18
C LEU A 181 2.62 10.29 -20.12
N GLY A 182 1.54 11.02 -20.42
CA GLY A 182 0.36 11.04 -19.58
C GLY A 182 -0.29 9.64 -19.57
N SER A 183 -0.17 8.92 -18.45
CA SER A 183 -0.92 7.68 -18.30
C SER A 183 -2.41 7.96 -18.42
N LYS A 184 -3.15 7.15 -19.19
CA LYS A 184 -4.63 7.20 -19.20
C LYS A 184 -5.25 6.56 -17.97
N TYR A 185 -4.44 5.95 -17.13
CA TYR A 185 -4.86 5.24 -15.93
C TYR A 185 -4.56 6.05 -14.68
N ALA A 186 -5.29 5.79 -13.62
CA ALA A 186 -4.96 6.28 -12.30
C ALA A 186 -3.50 5.89 -11.93
N LYS A 187 -2.81 6.78 -11.21
CA LYS A 187 -1.40 6.60 -10.89
C LYS A 187 -1.07 5.23 -10.25
N PRO A 188 -1.86 4.69 -9.32
CA PRO A 188 -1.60 3.37 -8.74
C PRO A 188 -1.53 2.25 -9.79
N ILE A 189 -2.42 2.29 -10.77
CA ILE A 189 -2.45 1.32 -11.88
C ILE A 189 -1.27 1.52 -12.82
N ALA A 190 -0.96 2.77 -13.15
CA ALA A 190 0.19 3.10 -14.00
C ALA A 190 1.50 2.66 -13.37
N ASP A 191 1.72 2.97 -12.09
CA ASP A 191 2.92 2.60 -11.34
C ASP A 191 3.05 1.07 -11.25
N TYR A 192 1.95 0.34 -11.10
CA TYR A 192 1.97 -1.11 -11.06
C TYR A 192 2.29 -1.74 -12.43
N ILE A 193 1.79 -1.17 -13.53
CA ILE A 193 2.15 -1.59 -14.91
C ILE A 193 3.65 -1.35 -15.15
N ASP A 194 4.16 -0.20 -14.78
CA ASP A 194 5.58 0.12 -14.93
C ASP A 194 6.45 -0.86 -14.11
N TRP A 195 6.05 -1.18 -12.88
CA TRP A 195 6.70 -2.19 -12.05
C TRP A 195 6.69 -3.60 -12.69
N LEU A 196 5.58 -4.01 -13.31
CA LEU A 196 5.51 -5.29 -14.03
C LEU A 196 6.50 -5.36 -15.21
N ASN A 197 6.78 -4.24 -15.85
CA ASN A 197 7.78 -4.19 -16.92
C ASN A 197 9.22 -4.28 -16.41
N GLU A 198 9.47 -3.90 -15.16
CA GLU A 198 10.79 -3.94 -14.52
C GLU A 198 11.14 -5.28 -13.87
N LEU A 199 10.21 -6.27 -13.81
CA LEU A 199 10.41 -7.55 -13.13
C LEU A 199 11.73 -8.26 -13.46
N PRO A 200 12.22 -8.32 -14.72
CA PRO A 200 13.49 -8.98 -15.04
C PRO A 200 14.69 -8.31 -14.37
N ASP A 201 14.70 -6.98 -14.30
CA ASP A 201 15.80 -6.22 -13.70
C ASP A 201 15.74 -6.26 -12.18
N LEU A 202 14.55 -6.16 -11.59
CA LEU A 202 14.34 -6.33 -10.15
C LEU A 202 14.79 -7.72 -9.67
N LYS A 203 14.54 -8.77 -10.45
CA LYS A 203 15.01 -10.14 -10.15
C LYS A 203 16.53 -10.26 -10.16
N LYS A 204 17.24 -9.55 -11.06
CA LYS A 204 18.71 -9.57 -11.15
C LYS A 204 19.36 -8.89 -9.91
N ASN A 205 18.71 -7.89 -9.36
CA ASN A 205 19.21 -7.09 -8.24
C ASN A 205 19.06 -7.80 -6.87
N LYS A 206 18.58 -9.05 -6.84
CA LYS A 206 18.42 -9.82 -5.61
C LYS A 206 19.77 -9.96 -4.89
N GLU A 207 19.90 -9.35 -3.74
CA GLU A 207 21.04 -9.58 -2.86
C GLU A 207 21.02 -11.03 -2.35
N LYS A 208 22.15 -11.74 -2.47
CA LYS A 208 22.31 -13.16 -2.07
C LYS A 208 22.03 -13.45 -0.59
N LYS A 209 21.83 -12.41 0.24
CA LYS A 209 21.69 -12.49 1.71
C LYS A 209 20.29 -12.84 2.22
N ARG A 210 19.24 -12.83 1.39
CA ARG A 210 17.84 -12.95 1.86
C ARG A 210 17.35 -14.36 2.20
N LYS A 211 18.14 -15.40 2.02
CA LYS A 211 17.70 -16.81 2.18
C LYS A 211 17.14 -17.16 3.57
N TYR A 212 17.43 -16.36 4.60
CA TYR A 212 17.01 -16.57 6.00
C TYR A 212 16.28 -15.37 6.60
N ASP A 213 15.85 -14.43 5.78
CA ASP A 213 15.05 -13.28 6.20
C ASP A 213 13.61 -13.72 6.49
N SER A 214 12.99 -13.16 7.54
CA SER A 214 11.58 -13.41 7.88
C SER A 214 10.65 -13.17 6.70
N LEU A 215 10.90 -12.15 5.88
CA LEU A 215 10.11 -11.83 4.69
C LEU A 215 10.21 -12.91 3.61
N HIS A 216 11.38 -13.52 3.43
CA HIS A 216 11.53 -14.65 2.51
C HIS A 216 10.77 -15.88 3.02
N ILE A 217 10.76 -16.14 4.32
CA ILE A 217 9.97 -17.23 4.92
C ILE A 217 8.48 -17.05 4.63
N ILE A 218 7.97 -15.82 4.75
CA ILE A 218 6.57 -15.50 4.42
C ILE A 218 6.30 -15.71 2.92
N ALA A 219 7.22 -15.33 2.05
CA ALA A 219 7.10 -15.61 0.61
C ALA A 219 7.02 -17.11 0.30
N GLU A 220 7.75 -17.97 1.05
CA GLU A 220 7.65 -19.43 0.92
C GLU A 220 6.28 -19.99 1.35
N GLU A 221 5.59 -19.34 2.29
CA GLU A 221 4.21 -19.72 2.66
C GLU A 221 3.23 -19.48 1.50
N ILE A 222 3.41 -18.41 0.75
CA ILE A 222 2.60 -18.17 -0.46
C ILE A 222 2.80 -19.29 -1.47
N LYS A 223 4.03 -19.80 -1.65
CA LYS A 223 4.30 -20.95 -2.52
C LYS A 223 3.56 -22.22 -2.08
N LYS A 224 3.31 -22.40 -0.79
CA LYS A 224 2.48 -23.51 -0.29
C LYS A 224 1.01 -23.36 -0.70
N ILE A 225 0.46 -22.15 -0.60
CA ILE A 225 -0.93 -21.85 -1.00
C ILE A 225 -1.16 -22.14 -2.48
N ILE A 226 -0.24 -21.69 -3.34
CA ILE A 226 -0.37 -21.88 -4.79
C ILE A 226 0.02 -23.28 -5.27
N GLY A 227 0.59 -24.12 -4.40
CA GLY A 227 1.02 -25.47 -4.77
C GLY A 227 2.14 -25.51 -5.81
N GLY A 228 3.04 -24.53 -5.82
CA GLY A 228 4.10 -24.42 -6.81
C GLY A 228 5.01 -23.21 -6.59
N LYS A 229 5.63 -22.75 -7.65
CA LYS A 229 6.49 -21.55 -7.63
C LYS A 229 6.31 -20.72 -8.90
N TYR A 230 6.57 -19.43 -8.79
CA TYR A 230 6.66 -18.55 -9.95
C TYR A 230 8.10 -18.53 -10.51
N GLU A 231 8.19 -18.33 -11.81
CA GLU A 231 9.43 -18.04 -12.50
C GLU A 231 9.21 -16.90 -13.49
N ILE A 232 10.19 -16.01 -13.61
CA ILE A 232 10.18 -14.92 -14.59
C ILE A 232 11.30 -15.25 -15.58
N ASN A 233 10.93 -15.38 -16.85
CA ASN A 233 11.89 -15.64 -17.91
C ASN A 233 12.61 -14.33 -18.33
N ASN A 234 13.59 -14.45 -19.23
CA ASN A 234 14.40 -13.31 -19.68
C ASN A 234 13.58 -12.26 -20.45
N ASP A 235 12.46 -12.66 -21.05
CA ASP A 235 11.54 -11.79 -21.79
C ASP A 235 10.53 -11.11 -20.85
N GLY A 236 10.63 -11.35 -19.54
CA GLY A 236 9.74 -10.81 -18.53
C GLY A 236 8.39 -11.55 -18.44
N ASN A 237 8.18 -12.67 -19.12
CA ASN A 237 6.95 -13.46 -18.93
C ASN A 237 6.95 -14.13 -17.58
N ILE A 238 5.78 -14.12 -16.95
CA ILE A 238 5.55 -14.75 -15.67
C ILE A 238 5.03 -16.16 -15.92
N GLU A 239 5.75 -17.16 -15.43
CA GLU A 239 5.44 -18.58 -15.55
C GLU A 239 5.14 -19.17 -14.18
N PHE A 240 4.21 -20.11 -14.10
CA PHE A 240 3.93 -20.91 -12.93
C PHE A 240 4.43 -22.33 -13.11
N ILE A 241 5.18 -22.83 -12.13
CA ILE A 241 5.68 -24.21 -12.10
C ILE A 241 4.98 -24.93 -10.95
N PRO A 242 4.03 -25.85 -11.27
CA PRO A 242 3.36 -26.63 -10.24
C PRO A 242 4.35 -27.53 -9.47
N LYS A 243 4.04 -27.82 -8.21
CA LYS A 243 4.84 -28.71 -7.37
C LYS A 243 4.85 -30.12 -7.96
N LYS A 244 6.04 -30.72 -8.08
CA LYS A 244 6.20 -32.10 -8.56
C LYS A 244 5.57 -33.07 -7.55
N THR A 245 4.70 -33.95 -8.04
CA THR A 245 4.17 -35.07 -7.26
C THR A 245 5.16 -36.24 -7.32
N ARG A 246 5.41 -36.85 -6.16
CA ARG A 246 6.32 -38.02 -6.09
C ARG A 246 5.83 -39.13 -7.01
N GLY A 247 6.72 -39.69 -7.81
CA GLY A 247 6.42 -40.79 -8.75
C GLY A 247 5.76 -40.36 -10.08
N LYS A 248 5.52 -39.04 -10.29
CA LYS A 248 5.01 -38.50 -11.57
C LYS A 248 6.08 -37.70 -12.31
N PRO A 249 6.01 -37.59 -13.66
CA PRO A 249 6.87 -36.69 -14.41
C PRO A 249 6.70 -35.26 -13.92
N SER A 250 7.73 -34.44 -14.16
CA SER A 250 7.65 -33.02 -13.80
C SER A 250 6.52 -32.35 -14.59
N PRO A 251 5.60 -31.59 -13.94
CA PRO A 251 4.56 -30.92 -14.66
C PRO A 251 5.15 -29.84 -15.58
N PRO A 252 4.49 -29.52 -16.70
CA PRO A 252 4.92 -28.46 -17.58
C PRO A 252 4.85 -27.11 -16.86
N LYS A 253 5.69 -26.18 -17.27
CA LYS A 253 5.54 -24.77 -16.93
C LYS A 253 4.29 -24.22 -17.61
N LEU A 254 3.55 -23.39 -16.91
CA LEU A 254 2.33 -22.75 -17.39
C LEU A 254 2.54 -21.24 -17.42
N ASP A 255 2.21 -20.61 -18.52
CA ASP A 255 2.09 -19.16 -18.54
C ASP A 255 1.06 -18.69 -17.51
N LEU A 256 1.28 -17.54 -16.90
CA LEU A 256 0.42 -17.08 -15.81
C LEU A 256 -1.06 -16.98 -16.23
N HIS A 257 -1.34 -16.64 -17.49
CA HIS A 257 -2.72 -16.57 -18.00
C HIS A 257 -3.47 -17.90 -17.99
N LEU A 258 -2.76 -19.02 -18.06
CA LEU A 258 -3.32 -20.39 -17.98
C LEU A 258 -3.50 -20.88 -16.54
N SER A 259 -3.04 -20.13 -15.56
CA SER A 259 -3.10 -20.48 -14.14
C SER A 259 -4.44 -20.10 -13.52
N SER A 260 -4.72 -20.62 -12.32
CA SER A 260 -5.92 -20.25 -11.54
C SER A 260 -5.89 -18.79 -11.10
N SER A 261 -7.07 -18.25 -10.76
CA SER A 261 -7.19 -16.88 -10.23
C SER A 261 -6.38 -16.67 -8.96
N THR A 262 -6.33 -17.67 -8.07
CA THR A 262 -5.50 -17.65 -6.85
C THR A 262 -4.02 -17.45 -7.17
N ILE A 263 -3.49 -18.20 -8.14
CA ILE A 263 -2.09 -18.07 -8.55
C ILE A 263 -1.82 -16.67 -9.11
N LYS A 264 -2.73 -16.15 -9.94
CA LYS A 264 -2.60 -14.79 -10.48
C LYS A 264 -2.63 -13.73 -9.37
N SER A 265 -3.59 -13.82 -8.45
CA SER A 265 -3.78 -12.84 -7.37
C SER A 265 -2.57 -12.71 -6.44
N LEU A 266 -1.89 -13.81 -6.16
CA LEU A 266 -0.79 -13.84 -5.18
C LEU A 266 0.58 -13.52 -5.77
N PHE A 267 0.71 -13.42 -7.09
CA PHE A 267 2.00 -13.16 -7.74
C PHE A 267 2.66 -11.86 -7.26
N GLY A 268 1.91 -10.75 -7.25
CA GLY A 268 2.47 -9.44 -6.88
C GLY A 268 3.01 -9.41 -5.45
N ILE A 269 2.23 -9.93 -4.49
CA ILE A 269 2.65 -10.01 -3.08
C ILE A 269 3.90 -10.90 -2.95
N TRP A 270 3.87 -12.08 -3.58
CA TRP A 270 5.01 -12.99 -3.55
C TRP A 270 6.28 -12.36 -4.13
N PHE A 271 6.19 -11.74 -5.33
CA PHE A 271 7.35 -11.14 -5.98
C PHE A 271 7.95 -10.00 -5.16
N TYR A 272 7.10 -9.13 -4.63
CA TYR A 272 7.54 -8.04 -3.76
C TYR A 272 8.30 -8.57 -2.55
N LEU A 273 7.76 -9.57 -1.84
CA LEU A 273 8.38 -10.18 -0.67
C LEU A 273 9.68 -10.92 -1.01
N GLU A 274 9.72 -11.61 -2.14
CA GLU A 274 10.89 -12.40 -2.55
C GLU A 274 12.07 -11.53 -2.99
N TYR A 275 11.79 -10.38 -3.64
CA TYR A 275 12.85 -9.63 -4.33
C TYR A 275 13.09 -8.20 -3.81
N GLN A 276 12.10 -7.54 -3.23
CA GLN A 276 12.16 -6.11 -2.96
C GLN A 276 11.95 -5.72 -1.49
N ALA A 277 10.99 -6.33 -0.80
CA ALA A 277 10.54 -5.93 0.52
C ALA A 277 11.70 -5.76 1.54
N GLN A 278 11.64 -4.72 2.32
CA GLN A 278 12.58 -4.42 3.40
C GLN A 278 11.81 -4.04 4.66
N VAL A 279 12.39 -4.29 5.81
CA VAL A 279 11.84 -3.81 7.09
C VAL A 279 11.64 -2.30 7.04
N ASN A 280 10.52 -1.83 7.55
CA ASN A 280 10.02 -0.45 7.50
C ASN A 280 9.48 0.01 6.13
N ASP A 281 9.36 -0.86 5.13
CA ASP A 281 8.56 -0.53 3.95
C ASP A 281 7.07 -0.44 4.31
N THR A 282 6.31 0.25 3.46
CA THR A 282 4.85 0.25 3.52
C THR A 282 4.29 -0.45 2.29
N ILE A 283 3.51 -1.50 2.49
CA ILE A 283 2.75 -2.15 1.43
C ILE A 283 1.27 -1.74 1.53
N MET A 284 0.71 -1.34 0.41
CA MET A 284 -0.72 -1.06 0.27
C MET A 284 -1.35 -2.19 -0.56
N LEU A 285 -2.34 -2.87 0.01
CA LEU A 285 -3.01 -4.00 -0.60
C LEU A 285 -4.48 -3.65 -0.83
N ASP A 286 -4.87 -3.57 -2.07
CA ASP A 286 -6.28 -3.37 -2.41
C ASP A 286 -6.94 -4.73 -2.61
N GLU A 287 -7.91 -5.04 -1.73
CA GLU A 287 -8.62 -6.32 -1.67
C GLU A 287 -7.67 -7.55 -1.79
N PRO A 288 -6.78 -7.79 -0.81
CA PRO A 288 -5.81 -8.89 -0.88
C PRO A 288 -6.47 -10.27 -1.01
N GLU A 289 -7.71 -10.39 -0.55
CA GLU A 289 -8.55 -11.60 -0.59
C GLU A 289 -9.23 -11.85 -1.94
N LEU A 290 -9.17 -10.92 -2.88
CA LEU A 290 -9.88 -10.99 -4.16
C LEU A 290 -9.52 -12.27 -4.92
N ASN A 291 -10.56 -12.99 -5.38
CA ASN A 291 -10.44 -14.26 -6.10
C ASN A 291 -9.83 -15.43 -5.28
N LEU A 292 -9.83 -15.34 -3.97
CA LEU A 292 -9.39 -16.42 -3.09
C LEU A 292 -10.59 -17.18 -2.52
N HIS A 293 -10.44 -18.48 -2.40
CA HIS A 293 -11.37 -19.30 -1.62
C HIS A 293 -11.34 -18.86 -0.13
N PRO A 294 -12.46 -18.91 0.63
CA PRO A 294 -12.51 -18.48 2.02
C PRO A 294 -11.39 -19.00 2.91
N SER A 295 -11.01 -20.28 2.74
CA SER A 295 -9.86 -20.83 3.48
C SER A 295 -8.55 -20.10 3.19
N ASN A 296 -8.31 -19.69 1.96
CA ASN A 296 -7.11 -18.93 1.57
C ASN A 296 -7.19 -17.46 2.02
N GLN A 297 -8.38 -16.86 2.11
CA GLN A 297 -8.58 -15.53 2.67
C GLN A 297 -8.10 -15.47 4.12
N ARG A 298 -8.43 -16.51 4.93
CA ARG A 298 -7.90 -16.65 6.29
C ARG A 298 -6.38 -16.76 6.31
N VAL A 299 -5.79 -17.54 5.41
CA VAL A 299 -4.31 -17.66 5.35
C VAL A 299 -3.65 -16.33 4.96
N ILE A 300 -4.25 -15.56 4.03
CA ILE A 300 -3.72 -14.23 3.70
C ILE A 300 -3.84 -13.25 4.87
N ALA A 301 -4.89 -13.31 5.67
CA ALA A 301 -4.99 -12.54 6.92
C ALA A 301 -3.80 -12.84 7.85
N ARG A 302 -3.46 -14.13 8.03
CA ARG A 302 -2.27 -14.55 8.80
C ARG A 302 -0.96 -14.04 8.19
N ILE A 303 -0.82 -14.06 6.87
CA ILE A 303 0.35 -13.51 6.19
C ILE A 303 0.48 -12.01 6.46
N VAL A 304 -0.63 -11.27 6.39
CA VAL A 304 -0.63 -9.83 6.70
C VAL A 304 -0.15 -9.55 8.12
N THR A 305 -0.64 -10.29 9.13
CA THR A 305 -0.16 -10.10 10.51
C THR A 305 1.31 -10.44 10.69
N LYS A 306 1.80 -11.49 10.02
CA LYS A 306 3.24 -11.82 9.97
C LYS A 306 4.07 -10.69 9.36
N LEU A 307 3.59 -10.05 8.29
CA LEU A 307 4.26 -8.90 7.69
C LEU A 307 4.39 -7.74 8.67
N VAL A 308 3.31 -7.43 9.40
CA VAL A 308 3.32 -6.39 10.45
C VAL A 308 4.32 -6.74 11.56
N ASN A 309 4.31 -8.00 12.03
CA ASN A 309 5.25 -8.46 13.06
C ASN A 309 6.70 -8.50 12.57
N ALA A 310 6.92 -8.70 11.26
CA ALA A 310 8.24 -8.59 10.61
C ALA A 310 8.69 -7.14 10.35
N GLY A 311 7.90 -6.13 10.75
CA GLY A 311 8.24 -4.71 10.63
C GLY A 311 7.87 -4.07 9.30
N ILE A 312 6.94 -4.64 8.54
CA ILE A 312 6.32 -4.02 7.36
C ILE A 312 5.07 -3.26 7.81
N ASN A 313 4.91 -2.02 7.36
CA ASN A 313 3.65 -1.30 7.53
C ASN A 313 2.66 -1.78 6.47
N VAL A 314 1.46 -2.20 6.89
CA VAL A 314 0.44 -2.67 5.96
C VAL A 314 -0.76 -1.75 6.00
N ILE A 315 -1.20 -1.27 4.85
CA ILE A 315 -2.47 -0.56 4.64
C ILE A 315 -3.27 -1.43 3.67
N LEU A 316 -4.50 -1.75 3.99
CA LEU A 316 -5.32 -2.57 3.11
C LEU A 316 -6.78 -2.13 3.11
N SER A 317 -7.47 -2.38 1.99
CA SER A 317 -8.92 -2.41 1.89
C SER A 317 -9.40 -3.87 1.91
N THR A 318 -10.55 -4.14 2.48
CA THR A 318 -11.15 -5.48 2.46
C THR A 318 -12.67 -5.43 2.53
N HIS A 319 -13.31 -6.35 1.83
CA HIS A 319 -14.74 -6.64 1.91
C HIS A 319 -15.03 -8.05 2.47
N SER A 320 -14.00 -8.72 3.03
CA SER A 320 -14.10 -10.10 3.50
C SER A 320 -14.32 -10.21 5.00
N ASP A 321 -15.48 -10.74 5.38
CA ASP A 321 -15.75 -11.15 6.75
C ASP A 321 -14.77 -12.24 7.23
N TYR A 322 -14.42 -13.20 6.36
CA TYR A 322 -13.44 -14.25 6.70
C TYR A 322 -12.05 -13.67 7.04
N PHE A 323 -11.65 -12.61 6.35
CA PHE A 323 -10.40 -11.93 6.60
C PHE A 323 -10.42 -11.22 7.96
N VAL A 324 -11.47 -10.43 8.22
CA VAL A 324 -11.59 -9.66 9.47
C VAL A 324 -11.74 -10.59 10.67
N ARG A 325 -12.57 -11.63 10.61
CA ARG A 325 -12.74 -12.62 11.69
C ARG A 325 -11.46 -13.39 11.99
N GLU A 326 -10.64 -13.68 10.98
CA GLU A 326 -9.32 -14.29 11.22
C GLU A 326 -8.39 -13.31 11.96
N ILE A 327 -8.34 -12.02 11.56
CA ILE A 327 -7.59 -11.00 12.31
C ILE A 327 -8.07 -10.93 13.76
N ASN A 328 -9.39 -10.92 14.01
CA ASN A 328 -9.97 -10.88 15.34
C ASN A 328 -9.54 -12.10 16.16
N SER A 329 -9.52 -13.30 15.58
CA SER A 329 -9.01 -14.50 16.25
C SER A 329 -7.53 -14.37 16.66
N LEU A 330 -6.72 -13.73 15.82
CA LEU A 330 -5.30 -13.51 16.12
C LEU A 330 -5.08 -12.42 17.18
N VAL A 331 -5.99 -11.44 17.26
CA VAL A 331 -6.01 -10.43 18.32
C VAL A 331 -6.38 -11.08 19.65
N MET A 332 -7.45 -11.90 19.69
CA MET A 332 -7.84 -12.62 20.92
C MET A 332 -6.70 -13.49 21.47
N LEU A 333 -5.95 -14.16 20.59
CA LEU A 333 -4.78 -14.95 21.00
C LEU A 333 -3.61 -14.10 21.54
N SER A 334 -3.65 -12.78 21.37
CA SER A 334 -2.64 -11.87 21.96
C SER A 334 -2.94 -11.45 23.38
N ASP A 335 -4.12 -11.79 23.92
CA ASP A 335 -4.50 -11.43 25.29
C ASP A 335 -3.64 -12.20 26.30
N GLU A 336 -2.92 -11.45 27.12
CA GLU A 336 -2.04 -12.00 28.17
C GLU A 336 -2.81 -12.57 29.36
N GLN A 337 -4.10 -12.30 29.49
CA GLN A 337 -4.96 -12.83 30.55
C GLN A 337 -5.47 -14.24 30.23
N GLY A 338 -5.31 -14.71 28.98
CA GLY A 338 -5.72 -16.05 28.57
C GLY A 338 -4.83 -17.15 29.16
N ASP A 339 -5.39 -18.35 29.38
CA ASP A 339 -4.62 -19.50 29.85
C ASP A 339 -3.61 -19.96 28.77
N PRO A 340 -2.28 -19.99 29.09
CA PRO A 340 -1.25 -20.34 28.14
C PRO A 340 -1.36 -21.75 27.56
N SER A 341 -1.87 -22.72 28.35
CA SER A 341 -2.02 -24.11 27.91
C SER A 341 -3.14 -24.22 26.88
N THR A 342 -4.27 -23.60 27.14
CA THR A 342 -5.40 -23.50 26.22
C THR A 342 -5.02 -22.75 24.94
N LYS A 343 -4.26 -21.65 25.03
CA LYS A 343 -3.71 -20.95 23.88
C LYS A 343 -2.90 -21.90 22.99
N SER A 344 -1.96 -22.64 23.56
CA SER A 344 -1.10 -23.58 22.83
C SER A 344 -1.90 -24.69 22.14
N GLU A 345 -2.90 -25.25 22.82
CA GLU A 345 -3.82 -26.25 22.25
C GLU A 345 -4.62 -25.70 21.05
N LEU A 346 -5.20 -24.51 21.19
CA LEU A 346 -5.96 -23.85 20.13
C LEU A 346 -5.06 -23.52 18.94
N MET A 347 -3.87 -23.01 19.16
CA MET A 347 -2.92 -22.71 18.10
C MET A 347 -2.51 -23.96 17.33
N THR A 348 -2.29 -25.06 18.03
CA THR A 348 -2.00 -26.36 17.41
C THR A 348 -3.19 -26.88 16.61
N LYS A 349 -4.38 -26.88 17.21
CA LYS A 349 -5.62 -27.35 16.58
C LYS A 349 -5.94 -26.62 15.28
N TYR A 350 -5.74 -25.31 15.26
CA TYR A 350 -6.06 -24.47 14.08
C TYR A 350 -4.84 -24.12 13.21
N SER A 351 -3.69 -24.73 13.48
CA SER A 351 -2.45 -24.52 12.75
C SER A 351 -2.07 -23.03 12.66
N ILE A 352 -2.17 -22.33 13.79
CA ILE A 352 -1.76 -20.93 13.95
C ILE A 352 -0.34 -20.91 14.54
N SER A 353 0.59 -20.18 13.92
CA SER A 353 1.94 -19.99 14.46
C SER A 353 2.00 -18.69 15.27
N GLU A 354 2.92 -18.62 16.25
CA GLU A 354 3.04 -17.47 17.16
C GLU A 354 3.32 -16.16 16.42
N ASP A 355 4.02 -16.19 15.32
CA ASP A 355 4.31 -15.03 14.48
C ASP A 355 3.08 -14.44 13.77
N CYS A 356 1.92 -15.13 13.79
CA CYS A 356 0.64 -14.60 13.34
C CYS A 356 -0.08 -13.76 14.39
N VAL A 357 0.20 -13.99 15.69
CA VAL A 357 -0.51 -13.32 16.79
C VAL A 357 -0.18 -11.82 16.76
N ILE A 358 -1.20 -10.97 16.85
CA ILE A 358 -1.04 -9.53 16.73
C ILE A 358 -1.77 -8.78 17.84
N ASN A 359 -1.09 -7.84 18.48
CA ASN A 359 -1.69 -6.98 19.47
C ASN A 359 -2.63 -5.95 18.82
N LYS A 360 -3.79 -5.69 19.42
CA LYS A 360 -4.79 -4.71 18.96
C LYS A 360 -4.22 -3.32 18.77
N ASP A 361 -3.23 -2.91 19.57
CA ASP A 361 -2.62 -1.59 19.50
C ASP A 361 -1.80 -1.35 18.21
N LYS A 362 -1.54 -2.42 17.45
CA LYS A 362 -0.89 -2.36 16.12
C LYS A 362 -1.90 -2.23 14.97
N ILE A 363 -3.20 -2.20 15.27
CA ILE A 363 -4.27 -2.23 14.26
C ILE A 363 -5.05 -0.92 14.31
N GLY A 364 -5.30 -0.33 13.14
CA GLY A 364 -6.27 0.75 12.94
C GLY A 364 -7.31 0.30 11.91
N ALA A 365 -8.58 0.45 12.22
CA ALA A 365 -9.68 0.10 11.33
C ALA A 365 -10.59 1.30 11.07
N TYR A 366 -11.04 1.44 9.84
CA TYR A 366 -11.87 2.55 9.40
C TYR A 366 -12.99 2.06 8.48
N LEU A 367 -14.20 2.51 8.75
CA LEU A 367 -15.38 2.25 7.93
C LEU A 367 -15.62 3.41 6.97
N PHE A 368 -15.69 3.10 5.68
CA PHE A 368 -16.11 4.03 4.62
C PHE A 368 -17.60 3.77 4.32
N LYS A 369 -18.46 4.67 4.79
CA LYS A 369 -19.91 4.58 4.59
C LYS A 369 -20.51 5.99 4.41
N ASP A 370 -21.49 6.13 3.51
CA ASP A 370 -22.23 7.39 3.29
C ASP A 370 -21.32 8.58 2.98
N ASN A 371 -20.32 8.40 2.12
CA ASN A 371 -19.31 9.41 1.78
C ASN A 371 -18.49 9.92 2.98
N ASN A 372 -18.43 9.15 4.05
CA ASN A 372 -17.71 9.50 5.28
C ASN A 372 -16.76 8.37 5.68
N VAL A 373 -15.75 8.73 6.47
CA VAL A 373 -14.81 7.78 7.08
C VAL A 373 -14.97 7.86 8.59
N LYS A 374 -15.22 6.71 9.22
CA LYS A 374 -15.37 6.62 10.68
C LYS A 374 -14.34 5.60 11.22
N PRO A 375 -13.61 5.94 12.30
CA PRO A 375 -12.81 4.95 12.98
C PRO A 375 -13.73 3.87 13.57
N MET A 376 -13.32 2.62 13.44
CA MET A 376 -13.99 1.47 14.06
C MET A 376 -13.38 1.21 15.43
N GLU A 377 -14.19 0.74 16.35
CA GLU A 377 -13.72 0.31 17.66
C GLU A 377 -12.94 -1.01 17.55
N ILE A 378 -11.82 -1.09 18.28
CA ILE A 378 -10.99 -2.28 18.39
C ILE A 378 -10.85 -2.64 19.86
N THR A 379 -11.34 -3.82 20.22
CA THR A 379 -11.32 -4.36 21.58
C THR A 379 -10.32 -5.50 21.70
N ASN A 380 -10.28 -6.18 22.86
CA ASN A 380 -9.52 -7.43 23.00
C ASN A 380 -10.11 -8.59 22.17
N GLU A 381 -11.36 -8.44 21.69
CA GLU A 381 -12.00 -9.39 20.78
C GLU A 381 -11.71 -9.07 19.31
N GLY A 382 -11.03 -7.94 19.03
CA GLY A 382 -10.66 -7.48 17.69
C GLY A 382 -11.50 -6.28 17.21
N ILE A 383 -11.63 -6.17 15.90
CA ILE A 383 -12.35 -5.09 15.19
C ILE A 383 -13.86 -5.36 15.31
N ILE A 384 -14.61 -4.38 15.79
CA ILE A 384 -16.07 -4.45 15.87
C ILE A 384 -16.66 -4.10 14.50
N ALA A 385 -16.93 -5.13 13.71
CA ALA A 385 -17.34 -4.99 12.31
C ALA A 385 -18.88 -5.12 12.14
N THR A 386 -19.64 -4.23 12.78
CA THR A 386 -21.11 -4.25 12.86
C THR A 386 -21.79 -4.40 11.49
N THR A 387 -21.24 -3.82 10.42
CA THR A 387 -21.81 -3.93 9.07
C THR A 387 -21.78 -5.34 8.51
N PHE A 388 -20.76 -6.13 8.82
CA PHE A 388 -20.73 -7.54 8.44
C PHE A 388 -21.72 -8.37 9.27
N ASP A 389 -21.79 -8.10 10.57
CA ASP A 389 -22.71 -8.81 11.45
C ASP A 389 -24.18 -8.52 11.10
N GLU A 390 -24.52 -7.27 10.72
CA GLU A 390 -25.82 -6.88 10.23
C GLU A 390 -26.22 -7.69 8.99
N GLU A 391 -25.34 -7.77 7.98
CA GLU A 391 -25.60 -8.51 6.73
C GLU A 391 -25.70 -10.03 6.96
N ILE A 392 -24.87 -10.58 7.83
CA ILE A 392 -24.92 -12.01 8.17
C ILE A 392 -26.23 -12.35 8.88
N ASN A 393 -26.68 -11.50 9.80
CA ASN A 393 -27.95 -11.70 10.50
C ASN A 393 -29.14 -11.63 9.53
N LEU A 394 -29.17 -10.63 8.64
CA LEU A 394 -30.19 -10.52 7.60
C LEU A 394 -30.21 -11.75 6.66
N LEU A 395 -29.04 -12.25 6.29
CA LEU A 395 -28.93 -13.45 5.47
C LEU A 395 -29.48 -14.68 6.19
N ASN A 396 -29.15 -14.86 7.47
CA ASN A 396 -29.64 -15.96 8.28
C ASN A 396 -31.15 -15.85 8.46
N GLU A 397 -31.69 -14.69 8.86
CA GLU A 397 -33.13 -14.45 8.99
C GLU A 397 -33.86 -14.76 7.69
N SER A 398 -33.37 -14.27 6.55
CA SER A 398 -34.01 -14.55 5.26
C SER A 398 -33.98 -16.03 4.89
N SER A 399 -32.89 -16.73 5.20
CA SER A 399 -32.77 -18.18 4.95
C SER A 399 -33.71 -18.98 5.82
N ASP A 400 -33.82 -18.62 7.10
CA ASP A 400 -34.71 -19.26 8.06
C ASP A 400 -36.19 -19.02 7.68
N ASP A 401 -36.56 -17.79 7.32
CA ASP A 401 -37.88 -17.44 6.87
C ASP A 401 -38.30 -18.24 5.63
N ILE A 402 -37.41 -18.35 4.64
CA ILE A 402 -37.66 -19.15 3.43
C ILE A 402 -37.82 -20.63 3.80
N TYR A 403 -36.93 -21.16 4.63
CA TYR A 403 -36.99 -22.58 5.00
C TYR A 403 -38.23 -22.91 5.77
N TYR A 404 -38.52 -22.21 6.88
CA TYR A 404 -39.62 -22.55 7.77
C TYR A 404 -41.01 -22.12 7.26
N SER A 405 -41.07 -21.07 6.43
CA SER A 405 -42.37 -20.60 5.90
C SER A 405 -42.74 -21.22 4.56
N TYR A 406 -41.73 -21.58 3.73
CA TYR A 406 -42.00 -22.04 2.36
C TYR A 406 -41.63 -23.50 2.12
N VAL A 407 -40.50 -23.98 2.64
CA VAL A 407 -40.03 -25.36 2.41
C VAL A 407 -40.62 -26.32 3.43
N GLU A 408 -40.59 -25.96 4.71
CA GLU A 408 -41.07 -26.79 5.82
C GLU A 408 -41.90 -25.94 6.76
N PRO A 409 -43.18 -25.59 6.38
CA PRO A 409 -44.05 -24.77 7.22
C PRO A 409 -44.33 -25.48 8.54
N ILE A 410 -44.06 -24.81 9.66
CA ILE A 410 -44.37 -25.32 11.01
C ILE A 410 -45.88 -25.54 11.08
N GLY A 411 -46.32 -26.79 11.13
CA GLY A 411 -47.73 -27.17 11.21
C GLY A 411 -48.24 -28.06 10.07
N ALA A 412 -47.36 -28.52 9.15
CA ALA A 412 -47.78 -29.48 8.11
C ALA A 412 -48.07 -30.90 8.64
N ASP A 413 -47.63 -31.24 9.86
CA ASP A 413 -47.79 -32.58 10.45
C ASP A 413 -49.13 -32.84 11.16
N ASP A 414 -50.04 -31.85 11.25
CA ASP A 414 -51.35 -32.03 11.91
C ASP A 414 -52.53 -32.34 10.94
N LYS A 415 -52.24 -32.73 9.70
CA LYS A 415 -53.29 -33.17 8.76
C LYS A 415 -53.05 -34.58 8.27
N ILE A 416 -52.84 -35.51 9.16
CA ILE A 416 -53.05 -36.92 8.89
C ILE A 416 -53.88 -37.46 10.04
N THR A 417 -55.20 -37.43 9.90
CA THR A 417 -56.21 -38.37 10.35
C THR A 417 -57.58 -37.74 10.14
N ASP A 418 -58.25 -38.11 9.06
CA ASP A 418 -59.56 -38.86 9.13
C ASP A 418 -59.90 -39.37 7.75
#